data_6b0898eb8ebb8ca9cf12e47bc17c3649
#
_entry.id   6b0898eb8ebb8ca9cf12e47bc17c3649
#
_cell.length_a   1.000
_cell.length_b   1.000
_cell.length_c   1.000
_cell.angle_alpha   90.00
_cell.angle_beta   90.00
_cell.angle_gamma   90.00
#
_symmetry.space_group_name_H-M   'P 1'
#
loop_
_entity.id
_entity.type
_entity.pdbx_description
1 polymer ?
#
loop_
_entity_poly.entity_id
_entity_poly.type
_entity_poly.pdbx_seq_one_letter_code
_entity_poly.pdbx_strand_id
1 'polypeptide(L)'
;ANETLEMVSMTKLNEVTGNIHVYNNGVKFVQFDLLKAIEGDFVISSSTLTTLQMPELINVGGVLNIFGMGKGVISTLVFPKVQTVKNSLSINEISTLKSISFPELIETGSINFSSLPIEFEKLSMPKLSVINGDCLIISNYIQGDLFSTTGNVSLTNLDEMSNLATVTGILSICYFDELSSLSNLKSLKRIGSLKLEKLINCSSPIDISDAVFSAKDSEESIIRISECKKLQKLITKDDLSNVSVDIDAWANNYVDFNFKKVKKLSYTTPDKKVFTLPIEEVHGDFYFGAGMKSGIVANNLKFVDGYMHLKINMMASNLEFSKLEKIGGQFFMEGALNTPKMVHNFSNLKSICCNSNPSYAKEGKWSTNNLPYGGLDIRSTTTYELFPVLEKVGGSGITIHGFSAFSCPELVTIAGSLSADAASKLTSFDMPKLKSLSGVNLVRLTAFSDFSMFEAFIRDNQITEPNWIVSGCKYNPTYQDMKDGKYKPAE
;
A
#
# COMPACT_ATOMS: atom_id res chain seq x y z
N ALA A 1 -29.29 -12.89 -33.59
CA ALA A 1 -29.85 -11.68 -33.00
C ALA A 1 -30.81 -11.07 -34.02
N ASN A 2 -31.97 -10.62 -33.56
CA ASN A 2 -32.94 -9.95 -34.44
C ASN A 2 -32.61 -8.44 -34.46
N GLU A 3 -31.84 -8.02 -35.44
CA GLU A 3 -31.39 -6.62 -35.59
C GLU A 3 -32.53 -5.61 -35.85
N THR A 4 -33.72 -6.08 -36.04
CA THR A 4 -34.94 -5.24 -36.32
C THR A 4 -35.76 -4.99 -35.05
N LEU A 5 -35.46 -5.62 -33.93
CA LEU A 5 -36.22 -5.39 -32.69
C LEU A 5 -35.79 -4.07 -32.05
N GLU A 6 -36.65 -3.06 -32.11
CA GLU A 6 -36.38 -1.74 -31.55
C GLU A 6 -37.01 -1.51 -30.16
N MET A 7 -38.04 -2.29 -29.82
CA MET A 7 -38.82 -2.09 -28.59
C MET A 7 -39.14 -3.39 -27.87
N VAL A 8 -38.93 -3.38 -26.56
CA VAL A 8 -39.46 -4.39 -25.62
C VAL A 8 -40.41 -3.67 -24.67
N SER A 9 -41.71 -3.95 -24.79
CA SER A 9 -42.74 -3.34 -23.96
C SER A 9 -43.70 -4.39 -23.42
N MET A 10 -43.79 -4.49 -22.08
CA MET A 10 -44.67 -5.42 -21.37
C MET A 10 -45.40 -4.68 -20.23
N THR A 11 -46.33 -3.81 -20.62
CA THR A 11 -46.96 -2.84 -19.69
C THR A 11 -47.88 -3.45 -18.64
N LYS A 12 -48.30 -4.73 -18.81
CA LYS A 12 -49.16 -5.45 -17.84
C LYS A 12 -48.42 -6.47 -16.97
N LEU A 13 -47.13 -6.67 -17.20
CA LEU A 13 -46.31 -7.61 -16.45
C LEU A 13 -46.06 -7.07 -15.03
N ASN A 14 -46.42 -7.85 -13.97
CA ASN A 14 -46.29 -7.45 -12.60
C ASN A 14 -45.06 -8.08 -11.90
N GLU A 15 -44.72 -9.31 -12.26
CA GLU A 15 -43.70 -10.10 -11.62
C GLU A 15 -43.07 -11.10 -12.58
N VAL A 16 -41.79 -11.42 -12.37
CA VAL A 16 -41.05 -12.42 -13.13
C VAL A 16 -40.32 -13.31 -12.12
N THR A 17 -40.62 -14.61 -12.12
CA THR A 17 -39.98 -15.61 -11.24
C THR A 17 -38.62 -16.10 -11.73
N GLY A 18 -38.21 -15.69 -12.93
CA GLY A 18 -36.89 -16.00 -13.52
C GLY A 18 -36.15 -14.73 -13.88
N ASN A 19 -35.41 -14.81 -14.98
CA ASN A 19 -34.58 -13.74 -15.49
C ASN A 19 -35.24 -12.92 -16.60
N ILE A 20 -34.90 -11.65 -16.70
CA ILE A 20 -35.14 -10.83 -17.87
C ILE A 20 -33.80 -10.49 -18.51
N HIS A 21 -33.53 -11.00 -19.70
CA HIS A 21 -32.32 -10.72 -20.45
C HIS A 21 -32.64 -10.10 -21.79
N VAL A 22 -32.12 -8.92 -22.08
CA VAL A 22 -32.26 -8.21 -23.35
C VAL A 22 -30.89 -8.01 -23.96
N TYR A 23 -30.49 -8.90 -24.84
CA TYR A 23 -29.19 -8.83 -25.56
C TYR A 23 -29.45 -8.48 -27.02
N ASN A 24 -29.59 -7.20 -27.34
CA ASN A 24 -29.85 -6.78 -28.71
C ASN A 24 -29.36 -5.34 -28.95
N ASN A 25 -28.47 -5.17 -29.90
CA ASN A 25 -27.93 -3.87 -30.29
C ASN A 25 -28.93 -2.94 -31.02
N GLY A 26 -30.12 -3.43 -31.43
CA GLY A 26 -31.18 -2.64 -32.07
C GLY A 26 -32.21 -2.08 -31.09
N VAL A 27 -32.25 -2.56 -29.84
CA VAL A 27 -33.27 -2.15 -28.86
C VAL A 27 -33.03 -0.74 -28.38
N LYS A 28 -33.99 0.15 -28.66
CA LYS A 28 -33.99 1.55 -28.24
C LYS A 28 -34.84 1.79 -26.98
N PHE A 29 -35.94 1.04 -26.85
CA PHE A 29 -36.91 1.25 -25.79
C PHE A 29 -37.17 -0.03 -25.02
N VAL A 30 -37.07 0.05 -23.69
CA VAL A 30 -37.45 -1.01 -22.75
C VAL A 30 -38.43 -0.44 -21.74
N GLN A 31 -39.64 -1.03 -21.66
CA GLN A 31 -40.72 -0.49 -20.83
C GLN A 31 -41.51 -1.61 -20.13
N PHE A 32 -41.57 -1.52 -18.81
CA PHE A 32 -42.28 -2.43 -17.90
C PHE A 32 -43.04 -1.61 -16.86
N ASP A 33 -44.24 -1.10 -17.20
CA ASP A 33 -44.94 -0.10 -16.39
C ASP A 33 -45.39 -0.59 -14.99
N LEU A 34 -45.78 -1.88 -14.89
CA LEU A 34 -46.32 -2.43 -13.65
C LEU A 34 -45.40 -3.44 -12.95
N LEU A 35 -44.22 -3.69 -13.48
CA LEU A 35 -43.34 -4.71 -12.98
C LEU A 35 -42.75 -4.28 -11.60
N LYS A 36 -43.05 -5.10 -10.57
CA LYS A 36 -42.66 -4.84 -9.17
C LYS A 36 -41.49 -5.68 -8.70
N ALA A 37 -41.37 -6.90 -9.21
CA ALA A 37 -40.32 -7.82 -8.77
C ALA A 37 -39.80 -8.70 -9.92
N ILE A 38 -38.50 -8.95 -9.85
CA ILE A 38 -37.79 -9.94 -10.65
C ILE A 38 -37.05 -10.82 -9.67
N GLU A 39 -37.38 -12.12 -9.58
CA GLU A 39 -36.69 -13.02 -8.63
C GLU A 39 -35.27 -13.39 -9.07
N GLY A 40 -35.04 -13.41 -10.37
CA GLY A 40 -33.71 -13.64 -10.96
C GLY A 40 -33.00 -12.36 -11.37
N ASP A 41 -32.25 -12.46 -12.47
CA ASP A 41 -31.43 -11.37 -13.01
C ASP A 41 -32.21 -10.46 -13.95
N PHE A 42 -31.89 -9.19 -13.92
CA PHE A 42 -32.31 -8.21 -14.92
C PHE A 42 -31.06 -7.71 -15.66
N VAL A 43 -30.90 -8.10 -16.91
CA VAL A 43 -29.73 -7.76 -17.71
C VAL A 43 -30.12 -7.12 -19.02
N ILE A 44 -29.61 -5.94 -19.31
CA ILE A 44 -29.73 -5.26 -20.59
C ILE A 44 -28.34 -5.00 -21.17
N SER A 45 -28.16 -5.45 -22.41
CA SER A 45 -26.99 -5.10 -23.23
C SER A 45 -27.47 -4.57 -24.57
N SER A 46 -27.39 -3.25 -24.75
CA SER A 46 -27.79 -2.60 -26.00
C SER A 46 -26.95 -1.36 -26.28
N SER A 47 -26.41 -1.27 -27.48
CA SER A 47 -25.63 -0.10 -27.93
C SER A 47 -26.52 1.07 -28.42
N THR A 48 -27.83 0.92 -28.49
CA THR A 48 -28.79 1.94 -29.01
C THR A 48 -29.86 2.32 -27.99
N LEU A 49 -29.76 1.84 -26.76
CA LEU A 49 -30.76 2.11 -25.72
C LEU A 49 -30.91 3.62 -25.47
N THR A 50 -32.14 4.13 -25.67
CA THR A 50 -32.49 5.54 -25.41
C THR A 50 -33.38 5.70 -24.18
N THR A 51 -34.21 4.67 -23.91
CA THR A 51 -35.18 4.75 -22.82
C THR A 51 -35.30 3.43 -22.09
N LEU A 52 -35.23 3.49 -20.77
CA LEU A 52 -35.51 2.40 -19.86
C LEU A 52 -36.50 2.88 -18.81
N GLN A 53 -37.71 2.28 -18.79
CA GLN A 53 -38.79 2.67 -17.88
C GLN A 53 -39.26 1.47 -17.06
N MET A 54 -39.07 1.56 -15.74
CA MET A 54 -39.50 0.56 -14.75
C MET A 54 -39.96 1.27 -13.47
N PRO A 55 -41.03 2.09 -13.56
CA PRO A 55 -41.42 3.00 -12.48
C PRO A 55 -41.90 2.30 -11.21
N GLU A 56 -42.33 1.05 -11.30
CA GLU A 56 -42.88 0.28 -10.18
C GLU A 56 -41.90 -0.79 -9.63
N LEU A 57 -40.72 -0.98 -10.26
CA LEU A 57 -39.79 -2.02 -9.82
C LEU A 57 -39.26 -1.73 -8.39
N ILE A 58 -39.43 -2.72 -7.49
CA ILE A 58 -39.06 -2.64 -6.07
C ILE A 58 -37.87 -3.54 -5.76
N ASN A 59 -37.89 -4.78 -6.30
CA ASN A 59 -36.89 -5.78 -5.92
C ASN A 59 -36.31 -6.51 -7.12
N VAL A 60 -35.00 -6.75 -7.11
CA VAL A 60 -34.28 -7.65 -8.03
C VAL A 60 -33.58 -8.71 -7.19
N GLY A 61 -33.98 -9.97 -7.31
CA GLY A 61 -33.45 -11.09 -6.55
C GLY A 61 -32.08 -11.58 -6.98
N GLY A 62 -31.68 -11.22 -8.20
CA GLY A 62 -30.37 -11.51 -8.78
C GLY A 62 -29.53 -10.24 -9.02
N VAL A 63 -28.94 -10.17 -10.21
CA VAL A 63 -28.15 -9.05 -10.70
C VAL A 63 -29.03 -8.04 -11.44
N LEU A 64 -28.86 -6.76 -11.20
CA LEU A 64 -29.33 -5.69 -12.07
C LEU A 64 -28.12 -5.18 -12.86
N ASN A 65 -28.07 -5.50 -14.16
CA ASN A 65 -26.93 -5.12 -15.01
C ASN A 65 -27.40 -4.38 -16.28
N ILE A 66 -26.88 -3.17 -16.47
CA ILE A 66 -27.11 -2.36 -17.67
C ILE A 66 -25.75 -2.06 -18.29
N PHE A 67 -25.54 -2.61 -19.48
CA PHE A 67 -24.27 -2.55 -20.18
C PHE A 67 -24.47 -1.94 -21.56
N GLY A 68 -23.81 -0.82 -21.82
CA GLY A 68 -23.99 -0.06 -23.06
C GLY A 68 -22.77 -0.09 -23.96
N MET A 69 -22.55 -1.08 -24.73
CA MET A 69 -21.44 -1.30 -25.70
C MET A 69 -20.90 -0.04 -26.43
N GLY A 70 -20.55 1.02 -25.64
CA GLY A 70 -19.87 2.22 -26.12
C GLY A 70 -20.64 3.19 -27.02
N LYS A 71 -21.92 2.88 -27.40
CA LYS A 71 -22.75 3.74 -28.27
C LYS A 71 -24.13 4.03 -27.67
N GLY A 72 -24.37 3.67 -26.41
CA GLY A 72 -25.64 3.95 -25.73
C GLY A 72 -25.96 5.45 -25.76
N VAL A 73 -27.23 5.79 -25.93
CA VAL A 73 -27.72 7.17 -26.03
C VAL A 73 -28.48 7.59 -24.77
N ILE A 74 -28.62 6.67 -23.82
CA ILE A 74 -29.30 6.96 -22.56
C ILE A 74 -28.42 7.87 -21.68
N SER A 75 -28.94 9.00 -21.26
CA SER A 75 -28.23 9.97 -20.46
C SER A 75 -28.58 9.91 -18.98
N THR A 76 -29.68 9.30 -18.63
CA THR A 76 -30.18 9.24 -17.25
C THR A 76 -30.79 7.89 -16.98
N LEU A 77 -30.38 7.25 -15.87
CA LEU A 77 -30.97 6.03 -15.35
C LEU A 77 -31.66 6.32 -14.03
N VAL A 78 -32.98 6.11 -13.97
CA VAL A 78 -33.76 6.33 -12.75
C VAL A 78 -34.61 5.10 -12.44
N PHE A 79 -34.40 4.56 -11.23
CA PHE A 79 -35.17 3.47 -10.65
C PHE A 79 -35.87 3.96 -9.38
N PRO A 80 -37.05 4.60 -9.51
CA PRO A 80 -37.62 5.43 -8.45
C PRO A 80 -38.09 4.65 -7.23
N LYS A 81 -38.35 3.35 -7.35
CA LYS A 81 -38.88 2.51 -6.25
C LYS A 81 -38.01 1.32 -5.88
N VAL A 82 -36.88 1.10 -6.57
CA VAL A 82 -36.01 -0.03 -6.25
C VAL A 82 -35.43 0.12 -4.84
N GLN A 83 -35.73 -0.86 -3.98
CA GLN A 83 -35.28 -0.93 -2.59
C GLN A 83 -34.15 -1.92 -2.39
N THR A 84 -34.14 -3.03 -3.12
CA THR A 84 -33.10 -4.06 -3.00
C THR A 84 -32.67 -4.62 -4.35
N VAL A 85 -31.35 -4.86 -4.45
CA VAL A 85 -30.74 -5.69 -5.49
C VAL A 85 -29.86 -6.72 -4.79
N LYS A 86 -30.29 -7.98 -4.76
CA LYS A 86 -29.72 -8.98 -3.86
C LYS A 86 -28.25 -9.32 -4.16
N ASN A 87 -27.87 -9.45 -5.45
CA ASN A 87 -26.49 -9.83 -5.81
C ASN A 87 -25.65 -8.63 -6.22
N SER A 88 -25.84 -8.07 -7.40
CA SER A 88 -25.01 -6.96 -7.88
C SER A 88 -25.83 -5.94 -8.67
N LEU A 89 -25.57 -4.67 -8.38
CA LEU A 89 -26.02 -3.54 -9.16
C LEU A 89 -24.86 -3.05 -10.03
N SER A 90 -24.97 -3.26 -11.36
CA SER A 90 -23.89 -3.01 -12.31
C SER A 90 -24.35 -2.10 -13.44
N ILE A 91 -23.67 -0.99 -13.67
CA ILE A 91 -23.95 -0.04 -14.76
C ILE A 91 -22.60 0.36 -15.37
N ASN A 92 -22.37 -0.06 -16.62
CA ASN A 92 -21.04 0.04 -17.23
C ASN A 92 -21.11 0.46 -18.69
N GLU A 93 -20.05 1.14 -19.16
CA GLU A 93 -19.78 1.43 -20.58
C GLU A 93 -20.90 2.19 -21.32
N ILE A 94 -21.62 3.07 -20.62
CA ILE A 94 -22.63 3.94 -21.24
C ILE A 94 -22.03 5.32 -21.45
N SER A 95 -21.52 5.58 -22.64
CA SER A 95 -20.71 6.77 -22.97
C SER A 95 -21.44 8.11 -22.87
N THR A 96 -22.76 8.13 -22.81
CA THR A 96 -23.61 9.33 -22.73
C THR A 96 -24.25 9.52 -21.36
N LEU A 97 -23.94 8.65 -20.39
CA LEU A 97 -24.58 8.67 -19.09
C LEU A 97 -24.15 9.90 -18.26
N LYS A 98 -25.12 10.68 -17.80
CA LYS A 98 -24.91 11.85 -16.94
C LYS A 98 -25.32 11.61 -15.49
N SER A 99 -26.32 10.77 -15.28
CA SER A 99 -26.82 10.52 -13.93
C SER A 99 -27.36 9.12 -13.71
N ILE A 100 -27.17 8.63 -12.46
CA ILE A 100 -27.77 7.41 -11.93
C ILE A 100 -28.52 7.76 -10.66
N SER A 101 -29.78 7.29 -10.55
CA SER A 101 -30.63 7.57 -9.38
C SER A 101 -31.40 6.33 -8.92
N PHE A 102 -31.20 5.96 -7.65
CA PHE A 102 -31.94 4.94 -6.93
C PHE A 102 -32.40 5.51 -5.58
N PRO A 103 -33.41 6.41 -5.55
CA PRO A 103 -33.76 7.16 -4.36
C PRO A 103 -34.26 6.32 -3.19
N GLU A 104 -34.80 5.14 -3.46
CA GLU A 104 -35.36 4.23 -2.45
C GLU A 104 -34.43 3.06 -2.12
N LEU A 105 -33.28 2.90 -2.77
CA LEU A 105 -32.37 1.77 -2.56
C LEU A 105 -31.82 1.79 -1.13
N ILE A 106 -32.01 0.71 -0.39
CA ILE A 106 -31.59 0.54 1.01
C ILE A 106 -30.37 -0.36 1.09
N GLU A 107 -30.36 -1.44 0.31
CA GLU A 107 -29.37 -2.49 0.37
C GLU A 107 -29.08 -3.10 -1.00
N THR A 108 -27.84 -3.47 -1.22
CA THR A 108 -27.41 -4.26 -2.39
C THR A 108 -26.29 -5.23 -2.04
N GLY A 109 -26.13 -6.29 -2.84
CA GLY A 109 -25.00 -7.21 -2.69
C GLY A 109 -23.67 -6.54 -3.04
N SER A 110 -23.55 -6.01 -4.25
CA SER A 110 -22.38 -5.23 -4.68
C SER A 110 -22.81 -4.07 -5.59
N ILE A 111 -21.94 -3.09 -5.72
CA ILE A 111 -22.06 -2.02 -6.72
C ILE A 111 -20.85 -2.07 -7.64
N ASN A 112 -21.13 -2.03 -8.95
CA ASN A 112 -20.10 -1.86 -9.97
C ASN A 112 -20.54 -0.81 -10.99
N PHE A 113 -20.09 0.42 -10.79
CA PHE A 113 -20.23 1.50 -11.76
C PHE A 113 -18.84 1.79 -12.33
N SER A 114 -18.54 1.19 -13.46
CA SER A 114 -17.24 1.34 -14.11
C SER A 114 -17.37 1.94 -15.50
N SER A 115 -16.28 2.50 -16.02
CA SER A 115 -16.25 3.23 -17.28
C SER A 115 -17.30 4.36 -17.35
N LEU A 116 -17.46 5.08 -16.23
CA LEU A 116 -18.34 6.27 -16.18
C LEU A 116 -17.75 7.36 -17.08
N PRO A 117 -18.58 7.98 -17.96
CA PRO A 117 -18.07 8.96 -18.93
C PRO A 117 -17.72 10.31 -18.31
N ILE A 118 -17.05 11.16 -19.09
CA ILE A 118 -16.59 12.50 -18.66
C ILE A 118 -17.76 13.38 -18.22
N GLU A 119 -18.90 13.30 -18.89
CA GLU A 119 -20.11 14.07 -18.59
C GLU A 119 -20.93 13.52 -17.42
N PHE A 120 -20.44 12.50 -16.70
CA PHE A 120 -21.15 11.96 -15.55
C PHE A 120 -21.09 12.94 -14.36
N GLU A 121 -22.26 13.44 -13.98
CA GLU A 121 -22.40 14.56 -13.03
C GLU A 121 -23.02 14.14 -11.70
N LYS A 122 -23.86 13.10 -11.68
CA LYS A 122 -24.67 12.80 -10.50
C LYS A 122 -24.87 11.33 -10.21
N LEU A 123 -24.58 10.94 -8.97
CA LEU A 123 -24.92 9.65 -8.39
C LEU A 123 -25.77 9.85 -7.15
N SER A 124 -27.02 9.33 -7.17
CA SER A 124 -28.00 9.56 -6.12
C SER A 124 -28.56 8.26 -5.55
N MET A 125 -28.20 7.95 -4.31
CA MET A 125 -28.68 6.80 -3.53
C MET A 125 -28.83 7.18 -2.05
N PRO A 126 -29.73 8.15 -1.73
CA PRO A 126 -29.78 8.76 -0.41
C PRO A 126 -30.18 7.83 0.72
N LYS A 127 -30.86 6.72 0.44
CA LYS A 127 -31.26 5.74 1.47
C LYS A 127 -30.33 4.53 1.56
N LEU A 128 -29.34 4.43 0.65
CA LEU A 128 -28.43 3.29 0.65
C LEU A 128 -27.58 3.28 1.93
N SER A 129 -27.71 2.19 2.68
CA SER A 129 -27.02 2.00 3.94
C SER A 129 -26.09 0.80 3.99
N VAL A 130 -26.37 -0.22 3.18
CA VAL A 130 -25.61 -1.49 3.23
C VAL A 130 -25.25 -1.97 1.83
N ILE A 131 -23.98 -2.27 1.65
CA ILE A 131 -23.44 -3.02 0.50
C ILE A 131 -22.74 -4.26 1.06
N ASN A 132 -23.30 -5.45 0.76
CA ASN A 132 -22.85 -6.75 1.29
C ASN A 132 -21.66 -7.34 0.50
N GLY A 133 -21.00 -6.57 -0.32
CA GLY A 133 -19.84 -6.92 -1.14
C GLY A 133 -19.03 -5.69 -1.47
N ASP A 134 -18.49 -5.64 -2.68
CA ASP A 134 -17.67 -4.54 -3.16
C ASP A 134 -18.50 -3.36 -3.63
N CYS A 135 -17.98 -2.17 -3.46
CA CYS A 135 -18.49 -0.93 -4.03
C CYS A 135 -17.42 -0.31 -4.93
N LEU A 136 -17.58 -0.47 -6.23
CA LEU A 136 -16.67 0.05 -7.24
C LEU A 136 -17.32 1.23 -7.98
N ILE A 137 -16.76 2.42 -7.83
CA ILE A 137 -17.16 3.64 -8.53
C ILE A 137 -15.93 4.15 -9.27
N ILE A 138 -15.88 3.90 -10.59
CA ILE A 138 -14.67 4.08 -11.38
C ILE A 138 -15.04 4.84 -12.67
N SER A 139 -14.35 5.94 -12.93
CA SER A 139 -14.53 6.66 -14.19
C SER A 139 -13.89 5.93 -15.38
N ASN A 140 -13.98 6.50 -16.56
CA ASN A 140 -13.55 5.90 -17.82
C ASN A 140 -12.05 5.56 -17.80
N TYR A 141 -11.72 4.32 -17.37
CA TYR A 141 -10.40 3.73 -17.40
C TYR A 141 -10.30 2.79 -18.61
N ILE A 142 -9.64 3.22 -19.68
CA ILE A 142 -9.29 2.34 -20.80
C ILE A 142 -8.09 1.50 -20.37
N GLN A 143 -8.33 0.24 -20.04
CA GLN A 143 -7.30 -0.73 -19.74
C GLN A 143 -6.41 -0.93 -20.97
N GLY A 144 -5.19 -0.41 -20.91
CA GLY A 144 -4.18 -0.57 -21.96
C GLY A 144 -3.53 0.72 -22.46
N ASP A 145 -4.06 1.88 -22.15
CA ASP A 145 -3.43 3.16 -22.50
C ASP A 145 -2.78 3.79 -21.27
N LEU A 146 -1.49 3.54 -21.09
CA LEU A 146 -0.68 4.06 -19.98
C LEU A 146 -0.62 5.60 -19.92
N PHE A 147 -1.26 6.29 -20.86
CA PHE A 147 -1.19 7.74 -21.03
C PHE A 147 -2.56 8.43 -21.20
N SER A 148 -3.68 7.74 -21.01
CA SER A 148 -4.99 8.42 -21.01
C SER A 148 -5.13 9.26 -19.74
N THR A 149 -4.67 10.50 -19.84
CA THR A 149 -4.66 11.52 -18.77
C THR A 149 -5.92 12.40 -18.78
N THR A 150 -6.95 12.02 -19.50
CA THR A 150 -8.07 12.91 -19.77
C THR A 150 -9.39 12.35 -19.28
N GLY A 151 -9.67 12.55 -18.02
CA GLY A 151 -10.97 12.27 -17.47
C GLY A 151 -11.39 13.33 -16.47
N ASN A 152 -11.65 14.56 -16.90
CA ASN A 152 -12.39 15.52 -16.08
C ASN A 152 -13.85 15.05 -15.96
N VAL A 153 -14.08 13.99 -15.18
CA VAL A 153 -15.44 13.55 -14.88
C VAL A 153 -16.11 14.61 -14.02
N SER A 154 -17.28 15.08 -14.45
CA SER A 154 -17.99 16.20 -13.85
C SER A 154 -18.58 15.92 -12.46
N LEU A 155 -18.44 14.71 -11.93
CA LEU A 155 -18.88 14.34 -10.58
C LEU A 155 -18.04 15.06 -9.51
N THR A 156 -18.66 15.96 -8.77
CA THR A 156 -17.98 16.81 -7.78
C THR A 156 -18.06 16.32 -6.34
N ASN A 157 -19.06 15.51 -6.00
CA ASN A 157 -19.26 14.93 -4.67
C ASN A 157 -20.08 13.64 -4.72
N LEU A 158 -20.12 12.92 -3.60
CA LEU A 158 -20.94 11.74 -3.36
C LEU A 158 -21.91 11.96 -2.18
N ASP A 159 -22.32 13.20 -1.92
CA ASP A 159 -23.11 13.56 -0.74
C ASP A 159 -24.47 12.87 -0.68
N GLU A 160 -25.02 12.50 -1.84
CA GLU A 160 -26.26 11.71 -1.92
C GLU A 160 -26.08 10.22 -1.57
N MET A 161 -24.90 9.81 -1.08
CA MET A 161 -24.64 8.51 -0.44
C MET A 161 -24.31 8.67 1.05
N SER A 162 -24.77 9.72 1.70
CA SER A 162 -24.42 10.08 3.10
C SER A 162 -24.92 9.08 4.16
N ASN A 163 -25.82 8.18 3.83
CA ASN A 163 -26.32 7.15 4.74
C ASN A 163 -25.54 5.81 4.64
N LEU A 164 -24.55 5.72 3.75
CA LEU A 164 -23.79 4.48 3.57
C LEU A 164 -23.00 4.14 4.84
N ALA A 165 -23.44 3.10 5.54
CA ALA A 165 -22.88 2.69 6.82
C ALA A 165 -22.01 1.42 6.72
N THR A 166 -22.28 0.54 5.77
CA THR A 166 -21.59 -0.74 5.65
C THR A 166 -21.21 -1.05 4.21
N VAL A 167 -19.93 -1.40 4.01
CA VAL A 167 -19.40 -2.03 2.79
C VAL A 167 -18.56 -3.22 3.25
N THR A 168 -19.03 -4.45 3.03
CA THR A 168 -18.32 -5.62 3.57
C THR A 168 -17.09 -6.02 2.75
N GLY A 169 -17.03 -5.62 1.49
CA GLY A 169 -15.89 -5.79 0.60
C GLY A 169 -15.04 -4.51 0.48
N ILE A 170 -14.56 -4.24 -0.71
CA ILE A 170 -13.72 -3.08 -1.03
C ILE A 170 -14.61 -1.90 -1.42
N LEU A 171 -14.43 -0.75 -0.78
CA LEU A 171 -14.89 0.53 -1.30
C LEU A 171 -13.80 1.15 -2.17
N SER A 172 -14.02 1.20 -3.49
CA SER A 172 -13.07 1.72 -4.46
C SER A 172 -13.66 2.93 -5.19
N ILE A 173 -13.03 4.09 -5.08
CA ILE A 173 -13.39 5.34 -5.77
C ILE A 173 -12.16 5.81 -6.53
N CYS A 174 -12.21 5.75 -7.87
CA CYS A 174 -11.02 5.92 -8.68
C CYS A 174 -11.27 6.79 -9.92
N TYR A 175 -10.28 7.63 -10.25
CA TYR A 175 -10.21 8.41 -11.50
C TYR A 175 -11.26 9.52 -11.64
N PHE A 176 -11.50 10.27 -10.56
CA PHE A 176 -12.42 11.43 -10.57
C PHE A 176 -11.66 12.72 -10.30
N ASP A 177 -11.35 13.46 -11.36
CA ASP A 177 -10.56 14.68 -11.25
C ASP A 177 -11.32 15.83 -10.56
N GLU A 178 -12.65 15.96 -10.79
CA GLU A 178 -13.47 17.02 -10.22
C GLU A 178 -14.06 16.69 -8.84
N LEU A 179 -13.90 15.46 -8.36
CA LEU A 179 -14.38 15.05 -7.04
C LEU A 179 -13.62 15.80 -5.94
N SER A 180 -14.28 16.75 -5.30
CA SER A 180 -13.65 17.66 -4.33
C SER A 180 -13.79 17.20 -2.88
N SER A 181 -14.79 16.37 -2.58
CA SER A 181 -15.11 15.91 -1.23
C SER A 181 -15.59 14.47 -1.18
N LEU A 182 -15.17 13.79 -0.11
CA LEU A 182 -15.65 12.48 0.33
C LEU A 182 -16.09 12.53 1.80
N SER A 183 -16.66 13.68 2.23
CA SER A 183 -17.13 13.87 3.61
C SER A 183 -18.22 12.89 4.04
N ASN A 184 -18.96 12.33 3.07
CA ASN A 184 -19.97 11.29 3.28
C ASN A 184 -19.38 9.96 3.83
N LEU A 185 -18.08 9.69 3.65
CA LEU A 185 -17.44 8.49 4.20
C LEU A 185 -17.42 8.46 5.74
N LYS A 186 -17.67 9.58 6.39
CA LYS A 186 -17.81 9.66 7.85
C LYS A 186 -18.97 8.85 8.40
N SER A 187 -19.98 8.54 7.58
CA SER A 187 -21.11 7.70 7.97
C SER A 187 -20.73 6.21 8.09
N LEU A 188 -19.60 5.79 7.52
CA LEU A 188 -19.16 4.40 7.54
C LEU A 188 -18.92 3.91 8.96
N LYS A 189 -19.53 2.75 9.29
CA LYS A 189 -19.36 2.02 10.56
C LYS A 189 -18.60 0.71 10.35
N ARG A 190 -18.69 0.13 9.15
CA ARG A 190 -18.00 -1.11 8.78
C ARG A 190 -17.53 -1.04 7.33
N ILE A 191 -16.28 -1.47 7.12
CA ILE A 191 -15.68 -1.52 5.79
C ILE A 191 -14.70 -2.71 5.72
N GLY A 192 -14.65 -3.41 4.59
CA GLY A 192 -13.64 -4.43 4.34
C GLY A 192 -12.29 -3.81 4.01
N SER A 193 -12.24 -3.02 2.95
CA SER A 193 -11.04 -2.28 2.50
C SER A 193 -11.42 -0.96 1.84
N LEU A 194 -10.50 -0.01 1.81
CA LEU A 194 -10.67 1.29 1.15
C LEU A 194 -9.59 1.48 0.08
N LYS A 195 -10.02 1.82 -1.15
CA LYS A 195 -9.12 2.20 -2.23
C LYS A 195 -9.53 3.55 -2.83
N LEU A 196 -8.65 4.53 -2.76
CA LEU A 196 -8.79 5.85 -3.37
C LEU A 196 -7.64 6.08 -4.34
N GLU A 197 -7.95 6.33 -5.59
CA GLU A 197 -6.92 6.47 -6.63
C GLU A 197 -7.26 7.59 -7.61
N LYS A 198 -6.28 8.46 -7.90
CA LYS A 198 -6.42 9.58 -8.86
C LYS A 198 -7.62 10.47 -8.59
N LEU A 199 -7.77 10.92 -7.36
CA LEU A 199 -8.75 11.92 -6.94
C LEU A 199 -8.06 13.29 -6.86
N ILE A 200 -7.85 13.92 -8.01
CA ILE A 200 -6.94 15.06 -8.18
C ILE A 200 -7.35 16.29 -7.36
N ASN A 201 -8.64 16.59 -7.30
CA ASN A 201 -9.17 17.77 -6.61
C ASN A 201 -9.77 17.48 -5.22
N CYS A 202 -9.77 16.23 -4.77
CA CYS A 202 -10.26 15.86 -3.44
C CYS A 202 -9.36 16.48 -2.35
N SER A 203 -9.84 17.54 -1.72
CA SER A 203 -9.10 18.28 -0.69
C SER A 203 -9.69 18.12 0.70
N SER A 204 -10.92 17.61 0.83
CA SER A 204 -11.52 17.31 2.14
C SER A 204 -10.73 16.19 2.85
N PRO A 205 -10.59 16.25 4.19
CA PRO A 205 -10.11 15.11 4.95
C PRO A 205 -10.97 13.88 4.71
N ILE A 206 -10.32 12.73 4.59
CA ILE A 206 -11.02 11.43 4.60
C ILE A 206 -11.19 11.04 6.06
N ASP A 207 -12.41 11.13 6.57
CA ASP A 207 -12.75 10.76 7.94
C ASP A 207 -13.54 9.44 7.97
N ILE A 208 -12.88 8.40 8.45
CA ILE A 208 -13.43 7.06 8.66
C ILE A 208 -13.16 6.59 10.10
N SER A 209 -13.09 7.55 11.01
CA SER A 209 -12.75 7.30 12.43
C SER A 209 -13.76 6.38 13.16
N ASP A 210 -14.99 6.34 12.69
CA ASP A 210 -16.02 5.45 13.24
C ASP A 210 -15.97 4.03 12.64
N ALA A 211 -15.31 3.85 11.49
CA ALA A 211 -15.33 2.58 10.78
C ALA A 211 -14.52 1.49 11.49
N VAL A 212 -15.06 0.28 11.46
CA VAL A 212 -14.37 -0.95 11.83
C VAL A 212 -13.97 -1.68 10.56
N PHE A 213 -12.69 -2.00 10.43
CA PHE A 213 -12.18 -2.78 9.31
C PHE A 213 -12.38 -4.27 9.57
N SER A 214 -13.07 -4.94 8.67
CA SER A 214 -13.37 -6.37 8.75
C SER A 214 -13.57 -6.89 7.33
N ALA A 215 -12.48 -7.31 6.70
CA ALA A 215 -12.53 -7.94 5.38
C ALA A 215 -13.28 -9.27 5.44
N LYS A 216 -13.90 -9.62 4.31
CA LYS A 216 -14.61 -10.88 4.14
C LYS A 216 -13.61 -12.03 3.95
N ASP A 217 -13.98 -13.23 4.35
CA ASP A 217 -13.27 -14.49 4.06
C ASP A 217 -11.80 -14.53 4.50
N SER A 218 -11.47 -13.96 5.69
CA SER A 218 -10.10 -13.90 6.24
C SER A 218 -9.06 -13.15 5.36
N GLU A 219 -9.50 -12.39 4.39
CA GLU A 219 -8.63 -11.48 3.64
C GLU A 219 -8.08 -10.36 4.54
N GLU A 220 -6.98 -9.79 4.13
CA GLU A 220 -6.37 -8.64 4.81
C GLU A 220 -7.14 -7.35 4.49
N SER A 221 -7.56 -6.61 5.51
CA SER A 221 -8.11 -5.26 5.31
C SER A 221 -7.00 -4.31 4.87
N ILE A 222 -7.27 -3.51 3.83
CA ILE A 222 -6.29 -2.60 3.24
C ILE A 222 -6.88 -1.20 3.12
N ILE A 223 -6.11 -0.19 3.49
CA ILE A 223 -6.33 1.20 3.08
C ILE A 223 -5.27 1.52 2.03
N ARG A 224 -5.68 1.85 0.82
CA ARG A 224 -4.80 2.30 -0.26
C ARG A 224 -5.20 3.68 -0.75
N ILE A 225 -4.24 4.60 -0.73
CA ILE A 225 -4.41 5.97 -1.25
C ILE A 225 -3.25 6.24 -2.21
N SER A 226 -3.58 6.51 -3.47
CA SER A 226 -2.57 6.81 -4.49
C SER A 226 -2.99 7.94 -5.42
N GLU A 227 -2.05 8.77 -5.83
CA GLU A 227 -2.24 9.87 -6.79
C GLU A 227 -3.40 10.86 -6.44
N CYS A 228 -3.76 11.01 -5.15
CA CYS A 228 -4.79 11.95 -4.67
C CYS A 228 -4.17 13.32 -4.36
N LYS A 229 -3.91 14.14 -5.39
CA LYS A 229 -3.01 15.33 -5.34
C LYS A 229 -3.29 16.38 -4.26
N LYS A 230 -4.55 16.62 -3.91
CA LYS A 230 -4.92 17.65 -2.92
C LYS A 230 -5.30 17.07 -1.57
N LEU A 231 -5.37 15.75 -1.44
CA LEU A 231 -5.70 15.12 -0.16
C LEU A 231 -4.59 15.37 0.85
N GLN A 232 -4.94 15.92 2.01
CA GLN A 232 -3.98 16.28 3.05
C GLN A 232 -4.11 15.44 4.31
N LYS A 233 -5.25 14.78 4.55
CA LYS A 233 -5.48 14.10 5.82
C LYS A 233 -6.37 12.86 5.70
N LEU A 234 -5.92 11.80 6.36
CA LEU A 234 -6.68 10.59 6.63
C LEU A 234 -6.94 10.51 8.14
N ILE A 235 -8.20 10.40 8.55
CA ILE A 235 -8.61 10.27 9.94
C ILE A 235 -9.25 8.90 10.14
N THR A 236 -8.66 8.10 11.03
CA THR A 236 -9.09 6.74 11.35
C THR A 236 -9.18 6.54 12.85
N LYS A 237 -9.47 5.33 13.31
CA LYS A 237 -9.16 4.92 14.68
C LYS A 237 -7.65 4.89 14.92
N ASP A 238 -7.23 5.04 16.16
CA ASP A 238 -5.83 4.96 16.57
C ASP A 238 -5.25 3.55 16.35
N ASP A 239 -6.06 2.51 16.48
CA ASP A 239 -5.67 1.11 16.35
C ASP A 239 -6.16 0.51 15.01
N LEU A 240 -5.20 0.29 14.12
CA LEU A 240 -5.34 -0.40 12.84
C LEU A 240 -4.42 -1.64 12.77
N SER A 241 -4.20 -2.33 13.91
CA SER A 241 -3.27 -3.50 13.97
C SER A 241 -3.66 -4.66 13.04
N ASN A 242 -4.90 -4.69 12.57
CA ASN A 242 -5.39 -5.66 11.58
C ASN A 242 -5.45 -5.11 10.15
N VAL A 243 -5.02 -3.87 9.90
CA VAL A 243 -5.14 -3.18 8.60
C VAL A 243 -3.77 -2.85 8.05
N SER A 244 -3.55 -3.18 6.78
CA SER A 244 -2.40 -2.70 6.03
C SER A 244 -2.71 -1.35 5.39
N VAL A 245 -1.81 -0.39 5.54
CA VAL A 245 -1.96 0.96 5.00
C VAL A 245 -0.86 1.23 3.97
N ASP A 246 -1.28 1.60 2.76
CA ASP A 246 -0.41 1.95 1.64
C ASP A 246 -0.78 3.36 1.15
N ILE A 247 0.09 4.33 1.41
CA ILE A 247 -0.08 5.73 1.01
C ILE A 247 1.02 6.10 0.03
N ASP A 248 0.66 6.19 -1.24
CA ASP A 248 1.52 6.70 -2.29
C ASP A 248 1.22 8.18 -2.55
N ALA A 249 1.98 9.03 -1.89
CA ALA A 249 1.87 10.47 -1.99
C ALA A 249 2.79 11.09 -3.06
N TRP A 250 3.35 10.31 -4.00
CA TRP A 250 4.26 10.85 -5.05
C TRP A 250 3.65 11.95 -5.91
N ALA A 251 2.34 11.91 -6.13
CA ALA A 251 1.59 12.96 -6.81
C ALA A 251 1.12 14.08 -5.88
N ASN A 252 1.28 13.91 -4.57
CA ASN A 252 0.85 14.81 -3.50
C ASN A 252 2.06 15.35 -2.76
N ASN A 253 1.89 16.42 -1.99
CA ASN A 253 2.96 16.87 -1.11
C ASN A 253 3.09 15.96 0.11
N TYR A 254 2.00 15.53 0.73
CA TYR A 254 1.95 14.52 1.79
C TYR A 254 0.50 14.29 2.23
N VAL A 255 0.26 13.16 2.92
CA VAL A 255 -1.02 12.87 3.58
C VAL A 255 -0.76 12.63 5.06
N ASP A 256 -1.27 13.49 5.93
CA ASP A 256 -1.26 13.28 7.38
C ASP A 256 -2.20 12.16 7.79
N PHE A 257 -1.86 11.47 8.87
CA PHE A 257 -2.74 10.47 9.50
C PHE A 257 -2.61 10.49 11.03
N ASN A 258 -3.58 9.88 11.72
CA ASN A 258 -3.63 9.87 13.19
C ASN A 258 -3.46 8.49 13.84
N PHE A 259 -3.50 7.40 13.07
CA PHE A 259 -3.38 6.06 13.65
C PHE A 259 -2.00 5.83 14.28
N LYS A 260 -1.99 5.06 15.38
CA LYS A 260 -0.78 4.76 16.16
C LYS A 260 -0.31 3.33 15.98
N LYS A 261 -1.23 2.41 15.69
CA LYS A 261 -0.94 1.00 15.47
C LYS A 261 -1.40 0.59 14.10
N VAL A 262 -0.65 -0.25 13.42
CA VAL A 262 -0.96 -0.71 12.06
C VAL A 262 -0.37 -2.10 11.81
N LYS A 263 -1.03 -2.90 10.97
CA LYS A 263 -0.49 -4.20 10.56
C LYS A 263 0.74 -4.03 9.68
N LYS A 264 0.61 -3.25 8.60
CA LYS A 264 1.73 -2.88 7.73
C LYS A 264 1.59 -1.41 7.33
N LEU A 265 2.71 -0.73 7.15
CA LEU A 265 2.73 0.65 6.68
C LEU A 265 3.70 0.79 5.50
N SER A 266 3.16 1.21 4.37
CA SER A 266 3.91 1.70 3.22
C SER A 266 3.56 3.18 3.01
N TYR A 267 4.58 4.03 3.02
CA TYR A 267 4.40 5.47 2.83
C TYR A 267 5.48 6.00 1.89
N THR A 268 5.05 6.56 0.76
CA THR A 268 5.96 7.21 -0.20
C THR A 268 5.60 8.67 -0.41
N THR A 269 6.61 9.54 -0.56
CA THR A 269 6.41 10.96 -0.75
C THR A 269 7.55 11.62 -1.53
N PRO A 270 7.26 12.56 -2.46
CA PRO A 270 8.28 13.37 -3.12
C PRO A 270 8.67 14.62 -2.30
N ASP A 271 7.97 14.90 -1.21
CA ASP A 271 8.10 16.15 -0.48
C ASP A 271 9.47 16.31 0.19
N LYS A 272 9.89 17.56 0.35
CA LYS A 272 11.21 17.98 0.84
C LYS A 272 11.19 18.38 2.30
N LYS A 273 10.26 17.86 3.10
CA LYS A 273 10.14 18.20 4.52
C LYS A 273 10.41 17.02 5.44
N VAL A 274 10.55 17.31 6.72
CA VAL A 274 10.59 16.30 7.77
C VAL A 274 9.17 15.89 8.12
N PHE A 275 8.90 14.58 8.09
CA PHE A 275 7.61 13.99 8.44
C PHE A 275 7.64 13.50 9.88
N THR A 276 6.68 13.94 10.67
CA THR A 276 6.47 13.39 12.01
C THR A 276 5.33 12.40 11.95
N LEU A 277 5.64 11.11 12.14
CA LEU A 277 4.66 10.03 12.14
C LEU A 277 4.18 9.76 13.57
N PRO A 278 2.85 9.68 13.80
CA PRO A 278 2.28 9.40 15.12
C PRO A 278 2.39 7.93 15.53
N ILE A 279 2.98 7.09 14.68
CA ILE A 279 3.00 5.64 14.79
C ILE A 279 3.74 5.17 16.05
N GLU A 280 3.17 4.18 16.75
CA GLU A 280 3.75 3.56 17.94
C GLU A 280 4.13 2.09 17.72
N GLU A 281 3.36 1.36 16.90
CA GLU A 281 3.54 -0.08 16.68
C GLU A 281 3.24 -0.45 15.23
N VAL A 282 4.13 -1.25 14.62
CA VAL A 282 3.94 -1.86 13.30
C VAL A 282 4.07 -3.37 13.47
N HIS A 283 2.96 -4.10 13.33
CA HIS A 283 2.86 -5.56 13.54
C HIS A 283 3.30 -6.39 12.33
N GLY A 284 3.85 -5.79 11.32
CA GLY A 284 4.42 -6.40 10.12
C GLY A 284 5.46 -5.46 9.52
N ASP A 285 5.37 -5.21 8.20
CA ASP A 285 6.40 -4.47 7.48
C ASP A 285 6.20 -2.95 7.55
N PHE A 286 7.30 -2.22 7.63
CA PHE A 286 7.35 -0.78 7.55
C PHE A 286 8.22 -0.33 6.37
N TYR A 287 7.61 0.30 5.37
CA TYR A 287 8.30 0.93 4.24
C TYR A 287 8.10 2.44 4.28
N PHE A 288 9.20 3.18 4.18
CA PHE A 288 9.17 4.63 4.00
C PHE A 288 10.09 5.02 2.84
N GLY A 289 9.50 5.59 1.79
CA GLY A 289 10.19 6.12 0.64
C GLY A 289 10.07 7.63 0.57
N ALA A 290 11.19 8.36 0.53
CA ALA A 290 11.20 9.81 0.53
C ALA A 290 11.96 10.41 -0.63
N GLY A 291 11.49 11.58 -1.10
CA GLY A 291 12.18 12.42 -2.07
C GLY A 291 13.47 13.05 -1.51
N MET A 292 14.13 13.87 -2.33
CA MET A 292 15.33 14.61 -1.91
C MET A 292 15.03 15.58 -0.75
N LYS A 293 15.90 15.62 0.27
CA LYS A 293 15.82 16.51 1.45
C LYS A 293 14.66 16.23 2.42
N SER A 294 14.03 15.09 2.31
CA SER A 294 13.02 14.65 3.26
C SER A 294 13.67 14.07 4.52
N GLY A 295 12.90 13.98 5.59
CA GLY A 295 13.27 13.30 6.82
C GLY A 295 12.07 12.63 7.45
N ILE A 296 12.31 11.75 8.41
CA ILE A 296 11.28 11.06 9.17
C ILE A 296 11.59 11.15 10.66
N VAL A 297 10.59 11.52 11.44
CA VAL A 297 10.57 11.52 12.89
C VAL A 297 9.46 10.58 13.34
N ALA A 298 9.82 9.42 13.88
CA ALA A 298 8.88 8.43 14.41
C ALA A 298 9.30 8.07 15.84
N ASN A 299 9.45 9.09 16.68
CA ASN A 299 10.00 8.97 18.04
C ASN A 299 9.06 8.22 19.00
N ASN A 300 7.84 7.88 18.59
CA ASN A 300 6.94 7.03 19.36
C ASN A 300 6.95 5.57 18.93
N LEU A 301 7.56 5.24 17.79
CA LEU A 301 7.63 3.87 17.29
C LEU A 301 8.48 3.02 18.22
N LYS A 302 7.91 1.95 18.75
CA LYS A 302 8.53 1.03 19.71
C LYS A 302 9.11 -0.21 19.05
N PHE A 303 8.38 -0.76 18.09
CA PHE A 303 8.82 -1.95 17.34
C PHE A 303 8.22 -2.02 15.93
N VAL A 304 8.90 -2.76 15.09
CA VAL A 304 8.46 -3.24 13.79
C VAL A 304 8.64 -4.77 13.81
N ASP A 305 7.56 -5.54 13.73
CA ASP A 305 7.66 -7.01 13.81
C ASP A 305 8.17 -7.65 12.52
N GLY A 306 7.96 -7.01 11.38
CA GLY A 306 8.43 -7.44 10.07
C GLY A 306 9.68 -6.72 9.59
N TYR A 307 9.76 -6.48 8.28
CA TYR A 307 10.83 -5.73 7.63
C TYR A 307 10.69 -4.23 7.90
N MET A 308 11.82 -3.56 8.05
CA MET A 308 11.90 -2.11 8.02
C MET A 308 12.76 -1.68 6.84
N HIS A 309 12.16 -0.97 5.89
CA HIS A 309 12.87 -0.44 4.74
C HIS A 309 12.74 1.07 4.69
N LEU A 310 13.87 1.76 4.82
CA LEU A 310 13.98 3.21 4.67
C LEU A 310 14.71 3.52 3.36
N LYS A 311 13.96 3.97 2.37
CA LYS A 311 14.50 4.45 1.09
C LYS A 311 14.57 5.97 1.13
N ILE A 312 15.78 6.49 1.39
CA ILE A 312 16.00 7.91 1.63
C ILE A 312 16.89 8.45 0.52
N ASN A 313 16.40 9.43 -0.20
CA ASN A 313 17.19 10.04 -1.26
C ASN A 313 18.28 10.98 -0.68
N MET A 314 19.30 11.25 -1.48
CA MET A 314 20.64 11.80 -1.19
C MET A 314 20.78 13.04 -0.29
N MET A 315 19.75 13.56 0.35
CA MET A 315 19.82 14.77 1.20
C MET A 315 18.80 14.75 2.35
N ALA A 316 18.44 13.58 2.85
CA ALA A 316 17.55 13.53 4.00
C ALA A 316 18.12 14.30 5.19
N SER A 317 17.28 15.10 5.85
CA SER A 317 17.72 16.00 6.92
C SER A 317 17.69 15.34 8.30
N ASN A 318 16.70 14.46 8.56
CA ASN A 318 16.51 13.84 9.86
C ASN A 318 16.01 12.39 9.71
N LEU A 319 16.54 11.51 10.56
CA LEU A 319 16.04 10.17 10.82
C LEU A 319 15.99 9.96 12.33
N GLU A 320 14.79 9.98 12.90
CA GLU A 320 14.63 9.91 14.35
C GLU A 320 13.65 8.80 14.75
N PHE A 321 14.17 7.79 15.45
CA PHE A 321 13.45 6.62 15.95
C PHE A 321 13.83 6.35 17.40
N SER A 322 13.75 7.37 18.27
CA SER A 322 14.32 7.36 19.61
C SER A 322 13.74 6.29 20.56
N LYS A 323 12.53 5.77 20.31
CA LYS A 323 11.93 4.71 21.12
C LYS A 323 11.96 3.33 20.46
N LEU A 324 12.50 3.22 19.25
CA LEU A 324 12.53 1.93 18.54
C LEU A 324 13.51 0.97 19.23
N GLU A 325 12.98 -0.14 19.74
CA GLU A 325 13.76 -1.15 20.49
C GLU A 325 14.05 -2.41 19.67
N LYS A 326 13.17 -2.74 18.70
CA LYS A 326 13.23 -4.01 17.98
C LYS A 326 12.74 -3.86 16.54
N ILE A 327 13.46 -4.53 15.63
CA ILE A 327 13.01 -4.84 14.27
C ILE A 327 13.04 -6.37 14.13
N GLY A 328 11.89 -6.99 13.90
CA GLY A 328 11.76 -8.45 13.86
C GLY A 328 12.32 -9.09 12.61
N GLY A 329 12.18 -8.41 11.45
CA GLY A 329 12.72 -8.81 10.16
C GLY A 329 14.02 -8.07 9.80
N GLN A 330 14.30 -8.00 8.49
CA GLN A 330 15.44 -7.25 7.97
C GLN A 330 15.27 -5.74 8.21
N PHE A 331 16.34 -5.07 8.53
CA PHE A 331 16.46 -3.62 8.43
C PHE A 331 17.29 -3.25 7.20
N PHE A 332 16.65 -2.67 6.21
CA PHE A 332 17.29 -2.16 5.01
C PHE A 332 17.19 -0.65 4.95
N MET A 333 18.33 0.01 4.85
CA MET A 333 18.41 1.46 4.69
C MET A 333 19.25 1.79 3.45
N GLU A 334 18.62 2.40 2.45
CA GLU A 334 19.29 2.83 1.23
C GLU A 334 19.22 4.34 1.03
N GLY A 335 20.33 4.92 0.58
CA GLY A 335 20.44 6.33 0.24
C GLY A 335 21.78 6.92 0.62
N ALA A 336 22.24 7.93 -0.09
CA ALA A 336 23.50 8.59 0.23
C ALA A 336 23.30 9.55 1.41
N LEU A 337 23.70 9.11 2.58
CA LEU A 337 23.73 9.89 3.81
C LEU A 337 24.94 10.85 3.81
N ASN A 338 24.98 11.75 2.82
CA ASN A 338 26.17 12.60 2.56
C ASN A 338 26.22 13.92 3.33
N THR A 339 25.29 14.17 4.26
CA THR A 339 25.29 15.46 4.96
C THR A 339 25.79 15.35 6.39
N PRO A 340 26.79 16.14 6.80
CA PRO A 340 27.33 16.15 8.17
C PRO A 340 26.35 16.64 9.24
N LYS A 341 25.10 16.92 8.90
CA LYS A 341 24.06 17.45 9.79
C LYS A 341 22.89 16.49 10.02
N MET A 342 22.95 15.25 9.53
CA MET A 342 21.86 14.29 9.77
C MET A 342 21.90 13.80 11.22
N VAL A 343 20.82 14.03 11.93
CA VAL A 343 20.58 13.40 13.22
C VAL A 343 20.00 12.01 12.96
N HIS A 344 20.77 10.98 13.29
CA HIS A 344 20.30 9.60 13.28
C HIS A 344 20.07 9.17 14.71
N ASN A 345 18.87 8.76 15.03
CA ASN A 345 18.54 8.41 16.39
C ASN A 345 17.88 7.03 16.47
N PHE A 346 18.69 5.98 16.48
CA PHE A 346 18.30 4.62 16.86
C PHE A 346 18.83 4.29 18.27
N SER A 347 18.74 5.25 19.17
CA SER A 347 19.39 5.21 20.48
C SER A 347 18.91 4.09 21.40
N ASN A 348 17.76 3.48 21.12
CA ASN A 348 17.19 2.39 21.90
C ASN A 348 17.09 1.06 21.15
N LEU A 349 17.55 0.99 19.91
CA LEU A 349 17.43 -0.23 19.08
C LEU A 349 18.41 -1.30 19.56
N LYS A 350 17.89 -2.37 20.16
CA LYS A 350 18.63 -3.47 20.77
C LYS A 350 18.77 -4.70 19.87
N SER A 351 17.80 -4.95 19.00
CA SER A 351 17.81 -6.15 18.18
C SER A 351 17.22 -5.98 16.79
N ILE A 352 17.85 -6.65 15.81
CA ILE A 352 17.41 -6.69 14.41
C ILE A 352 17.38 -8.15 13.96
N CYS A 353 16.30 -8.57 13.28
CA CYS A 353 16.13 -9.90 12.68
C CYS A 353 16.33 -11.05 13.69
N CYS A 354 15.88 -10.88 14.92
CA CYS A 354 15.96 -11.89 15.99
C CYS A 354 14.61 -12.54 16.29
N ASN A 355 13.66 -12.47 15.36
CA ASN A 355 12.35 -13.08 15.53
C ASN A 355 12.41 -14.58 15.19
N SER A 356 11.78 -15.42 16.02
CA SER A 356 11.68 -16.86 15.80
C SER A 356 10.71 -17.27 14.69
N ASN A 357 10.02 -16.32 14.07
CA ASN A 357 9.07 -16.62 12.98
C ASN A 357 9.82 -16.83 11.66
N PRO A 358 9.89 -18.09 11.14
CA PRO A 358 10.63 -18.41 9.92
C PRO A 358 10.08 -17.75 8.65
N SER A 359 8.85 -17.23 8.66
CA SER A 359 8.29 -16.53 7.51
C SER A 359 8.99 -15.18 7.24
N TYR A 360 9.48 -14.51 8.27
CA TYR A 360 10.24 -13.27 8.11
C TYR A 360 11.70 -13.48 7.67
N ALA A 361 12.22 -14.68 7.84
CA ALA A 361 13.57 -15.02 7.37
C ALA A 361 13.61 -15.42 5.87
N LYS A 362 12.45 -15.71 5.24
CA LYS A 362 12.36 -16.29 3.90
C LYS A 362 11.83 -15.35 2.79
N GLU A 363 11.21 -14.24 3.11
CA GLU A 363 10.53 -13.41 2.10
C GLU A 363 11.15 -12.03 1.91
N GLY A 364 12.40 -11.98 1.50
CA GLY A 364 13.02 -10.76 1.00
C GLY A 364 12.66 -10.47 -0.45
N LYS A 365 11.46 -10.01 -0.73
CA LYS A 365 11.03 -9.61 -2.09
C LYS A 365 11.75 -8.37 -2.65
N TRP A 366 12.63 -7.73 -1.89
CA TRP A 366 13.28 -6.46 -2.28
C TRP A 366 14.79 -6.56 -2.50
N SER A 367 15.39 -7.75 -2.42
CA SER A 367 16.80 -7.94 -2.76
C SER A 367 16.96 -8.03 -4.28
N THR A 368 17.50 -7.01 -4.91
CA THR A 368 17.91 -7.02 -6.33
C THR A 368 19.17 -7.85 -6.59
N ASN A 369 19.82 -8.41 -5.58
CA ASN A 369 21.13 -9.05 -5.69
C ASN A 369 21.19 -10.34 -4.86
N ASN A 370 20.45 -11.38 -5.12
CA ASN A 370 20.63 -12.78 -4.65
C ASN A 370 21.40 -13.00 -3.31
N LEU A 371 21.40 -12.03 -2.39
CA LEU A 371 22.04 -12.13 -1.08
C LEU A 371 21.10 -12.87 -0.11
N PRO A 372 21.63 -13.68 0.81
CA PRO A 372 20.82 -14.37 1.81
C PRO A 372 20.04 -13.36 2.65
N TYR A 373 18.76 -13.67 2.81
CA TYR A 373 17.76 -12.76 3.38
C TYR A 373 17.90 -12.56 4.89
N GLY A 374 17.68 -11.31 5.35
CA GLY A 374 17.58 -10.95 6.76
C GLY A 374 18.83 -10.23 7.29
N GLY A 375 18.70 -9.61 8.45
CA GLY A 375 19.78 -8.87 9.12
C GLY A 375 19.71 -7.36 8.88
N LEU A 376 20.88 -6.71 8.98
CA LEU A 376 21.06 -5.29 8.79
C LEU A 376 21.79 -5.01 7.48
N ASP A 377 21.17 -4.31 6.53
CA ASP A 377 21.82 -3.84 5.29
C ASP A 377 21.74 -2.32 5.21
N ILE A 378 22.88 -1.66 5.20
CA ILE A 378 22.99 -0.20 5.14
C ILE A 378 23.90 0.22 3.99
N ARG A 379 23.36 1.05 3.10
CA ARG A 379 24.09 1.66 1.99
C ARG A 379 24.25 3.15 2.21
N SER A 380 25.44 3.56 2.65
CA SER A 380 25.74 4.96 2.97
C SER A 380 27.23 5.27 2.78
N THR A 381 27.56 6.56 2.63
CA THR A 381 28.96 7.02 2.46
C THR A 381 29.52 7.75 3.67
N THR A 382 28.86 7.74 4.83
CA THR A 382 29.21 8.55 6.00
C THR A 382 29.56 7.74 7.25
N THR A 383 30.30 8.37 8.15
CA THR A 383 30.68 7.87 9.46
C THR A 383 29.69 8.31 10.51
N TYR A 384 28.91 7.36 11.09
CA TYR A 384 28.09 7.68 12.26
C TYR A 384 27.96 6.47 13.18
N GLU A 385 27.86 6.77 14.47
CA GLU A 385 27.39 5.84 15.49
C GLU A 385 25.86 5.76 15.38
N LEU A 386 25.38 4.87 14.53
CA LEU A 386 23.94 4.74 14.27
C LEU A 386 23.23 3.95 15.37
N PHE A 387 23.93 3.01 16.02
CA PHE A 387 23.36 1.98 16.88
C PHE A 387 24.12 1.83 18.21
N PRO A 388 24.05 2.81 19.11
CA PRO A 388 24.86 2.81 20.33
C PRO A 388 24.53 1.68 21.32
N VAL A 389 23.32 1.11 21.24
CA VAL A 389 22.86 0.06 22.18
C VAL A 389 22.48 -1.25 21.48
N LEU A 390 22.81 -1.41 20.21
CA LEU A 390 22.49 -2.63 19.44
C LEU A 390 23.28 -3.82 19.99
N GLU A 391 22.57 -4.83 20.47
CA GLU A 391 23.14 -6.02 21.09
C GLU A 391 23.19 -7.23 20.15
N LYS A 392 22.19 -7.37 19.25
CA LYS A 392 22.02 -8.57 18.44
C LYS A 392 21.56 -8.25 17.03
N VAL A 393 22.17 -8.90 16.05
CA VAL A 393 21.73 -8.93 14.65
C VAL A 393 21.62 -10.39 14.21
N GLY A 394 20.43 -10.80 13.82
CA GLY A 394 20.11 -12.13 13.30
C GLY A 394 20.27 -12.23 11.78
N GLY A 395 19.62 -13.23 11.20
CA GLY A 395 19.53 -13.44 9.75
C GLY A 395 20.89 -13.62 9.08
N SER A 396 21.12 -12.95 7.96
CA SER A 396 22.38 -12.98 7.21
C SER A 396 23.52 -12.19 7.88
N GLY A 397 23.23 -11.47 8.97
CA GLY A 397 24.19 -10.65 9.71
C GLY A 397 24.14 -9.18 9.30
N ILE A 398 25.30 -8.56 9.16
CA ILE A 398 25.44 -7.13 8.85
C ILE A 398 26.10 -6.96 7.49
N THR A 399 25.49 -6.13 6.64
CA THR A 399 26.07 -5.68 5.38
C THR A 399 26.14 -4.17 5.35
N ILE A 400 27.32 -3.61 5.09
CA ILE A 400 27.54 -2.17 4.96
C ILE A 400 28.23 -1.84 3.62
N HIS A 401 27.83 -0.72 3.03
CA HIS A 401 28.43 -0.23 1.79
C HIS A 401 28.86 1.24 1.94
N GLY A 402 30.09 1.55 1.55
CA GLY A 402 30.60 2.91 1.44
C GLY A 402 30.99 3.61 2.75
N PHE A 403 30.94 2.95 3.91
CA PHE A 403 31.27 3.54 5.20
C PHE A 403 32.76 3.89 5.34
N SER A 404 33.06 4.96 6.09
CA SER A 404 34.44 5.31 6.48
C SER A 404 34.77 4.88 7.89
N ALA A 405 33.78 4.66 8.76
CA ALA A 405 33.90 3.98 10.07
C ALA A 405 32.55 3.35 10.40
N PHE A 406 32.56 2.27 11.18
CA PHE A 406 31.35 1.59 11.64
C PHE A 406 31.55 1.16 13.11
N SER A 407 30.66 1.65 13.98
CA SER A 407 30.69 1.39 15.41
C SER A 407 29.33 0.87 15.89
N CYS A 408 29.35 -0.24 16.64
CA CYS A 408 28.26 -0.81 17.40
C CYS A 408 28.81 -1.31 18.74
N PRO A 409 29.07 -0.41 19.74
CA PRO A 409 29.85 -0.72 20.92
C PRO A 409 29.22 -1.77 21.84
N GLU A 410 27.91 -1.93 21.82
CA GLU A 410 27.20 -2.91 22.65
C GLU A 410 26.91 -4.25 21.91
N LEU A 411 27.34 -4.39 20.65
CA LEU A 411 27.01 -5.55 19.84
C LEU A 411 27.70 -6.81 20.31
N VAL A 412 26.92 -7.84 20.68
CA VAL A 412 27.41 -9.11 21.22
C VAL A 412 27.31 -10.22 20.16
N THR A 413 26.29 -10.20 19.32
CA THR A 413 26.01 -11.31 18.42
C THR A 413 25.69 -10.83 17.00
N ILE A 414 26.37 -11.39 16.02
CA ILE A 414 26.03 -11.39 14.61
C ILE A 414 25.80 -12.86 14.21
N ALA A 415 24.55 -13.26 13.99
CA ALA A 415 24.24 -14.67 13.67
C ALA A 415 24.73 -15.11 12.30
N GLY A 416 24.89 -14.19 11.37
CA GLY A 416 25.42 -14.40 10.01
C GLY A 416 26.83 -13.84 9.84
N SER A 417 27.08 -13.24 8.67
CA SER A 417 28.37 -12.67 8.31
C SER A 417 28.44 -11.16 8.59
N LEU A 418 29.63 -10.66 8.87
CA LEU A 418 29.97 -9.26 8.74
C LEU A 418 30.47 -9.00 7.33
N SER A 419 29.69 -8.27 6.55
CA SER A 419 29.98 -7.96 5.15
C SER A 419 30.20 -6.45 4.97
N ALA A 420 31.27 -6.09 4.28
CA ALA A 420 31.49 -4.71 3.87
C ALA A 420 32.02 -4.66 2.44
N ASP A 421 31.47 -3.75 1.64
CA ASP A 421 31.86 -3.58 0.24
C ASP A 421 32.03 -2.12 -0.13
N ALA A 422 33.03 -1.85 -0.98
CA ALA A 422 33.32 -0.52 -1.53
C ALA A 422 33.51 0.60 -0.47
N ALA A 423 33.92 0.25 0.74
CA ALA A 423 34.18 1.17 1.84
C ALA A 423 35.68 1.58 1.86
N SER A 424 36.11 2.36 0.87
CA SER A 424 37.53 2.68 0.59
C SER A 424 38.26 3.43 1.71
N LYS A 425 37.52 4.05 2.65
CA LYS A 425 38.08 4.76 3.81
C LYS A 425 37.97 4.00 5.11
N LEU A 426 37.29 2.85 5.13
CA LEU A 426 37.13 2.04 6.35
C LEU A 426 38.43 1.41 6.73
N THR A 427 38.88 1.66 7.94
CA THR A 427 40.14 1.15 8.50
C THR A 427 39.93 0.13 9.61
N SER A 428 38.80 0.18 10.31
CA SER A 428 38.47 -0.69 11.44
C SER A 428 36.97 -0.78 11.67
N PHE A 429 36.55 -1.79 12.40
CA PHE A 429 35.21 -1.92 12.99
C PHE A 429 35.33 -1.73 14.51
N ASP A 430 34.43 -0.94 15.10
CA ASP A 430 34.37 -0.74 16.54
C ASP A 430 33.20 -1.54 17.14
N MET A 431 33.50 -2.77 17.55
CA MET A 431 32.56 -3.74 18.16
C MET A 431 33.24 -4.50 19.30
N PRO A 432 33.65 -3.82 20.39
CA PRO A 432 34.51 -4.39 21.42
C PRO A 432 33.84 -5.53 22.21
N LYS A 433 32.49 -5.62 22.22
CA LYS A 433 31.76 -6.67 22.95
C LYS A 433 31.37 -7.86 22.07
N LEU A 434 31.78 -7.90 20.80
CA LEU A 434 31.39 -8.96 19.90
C LEU A 434 31.94 -10.32 20.32
N LYS A 435 31.06 -11.31 20.50
CA LYS A 435 31.38 -12.68 20.95
C LYS A 435 30.99 -13.76 19.96
N SER A 436 30.08 -13.45 19.02
CA SER A 436 29.61 -14.42 18.05
C SER A 436 29.54 -13.80 16.65
N LEU A 437 30.21 -14.50 15.70
CA LEU A 437 30.28 -14.11 14.30
C LEU A 437 30.50 -15.37 13.45
N SER A 438 29.65 -15.61 12.45
CA SER A 438 29.69 -16.84 11.64
C SER A 438 30.45 -16.71 10.33
N GLY A 439 30.79 -15.51 9.88
CA GLY A 439 31.54 -15.30 8.65
C GLY A 439 31.98 -13.86 8.44
N VAL A 440 32.91 -13.69 7.51
CA VAL A 440 33.48 -12.41 7.10
C VAL A 440 33.48 -12.33 5.57
N ASN A 441 32.97 -11.22 5.05
CA ASN A 441 33.00 -10.90 3.62
C ASN A 441 33.40 -9.44 3.40
N LEU A 442 34.70 -9.19 3.27
CA LEU A 442 35.25 -7.83 3.14
C LEU A 442 35.85 -7.65 1.75
N VAL A 443 35.22 -6.81 0.94
CA VAL A 443 35.58 -6.63 -0.47
C VAL A 443 35.79 -5.17 -0.79
N ARG A 444 36.89 -4.87 -1.51
CA ARG A 444 37.23 -3.49 -1.97
C ARG A 444 37.37 -2.46 -0.85
N LEU A 445 37.97 -2.86 0.28
CA LEU A 445 38.26 -1.98 1.42
C LEU A 445 39.71 -1.50 1.36
N THR A 446 40.01 -0.58 0.46
CA THR A 446 41.39 -0.19 0.09
C THR A 446 42.23 0.46 1.23
N ALA A 447 41.59 0.85 2.36
CA ALA A 447 42.26 1.32 3.57
C ALA A 447 42.39 0.26 4.68
N PHE A 448 41.63 -0.86 4.57
CA PHE A 448 41.54 -1.86 5.63
C PHE A 448 42.72 -2.83 5.58
N SER A 449 43.49 -2.94 6.68
CA SER A 449 44.72 -3.76 6.75
C SER A 449 44.92 -4.48 8.09
N ASP A 450 44.07 -4.26 9.10
CA ASP A 450 44.19 -4.91 10.41
C ASP A 450 43.00 -5.84 10.65
N PHE A 451 43.26 -7.14 10.64
CA PHE A 451 42.26 -8.20 10.79
C PHE A 451 42.29 -8.84 12.18
N SER A 452 43.08 -8.29 13.15
CA SER A 452 43.27 -8.87 14.49
C SER A 452 41.98 -9.07 15.27
N MET A 453 40.94 -8.25 15.03
CA MET A 453 39.63 -8.43 15.66
C MET A 453 38.97 -9.79 15.35
N PHE A 454 39.34 -10.45 14.25
CA PHE A 454 38.75 -11.73 13.82
C PHE A 454 39.51 -12.95 14.35
N GLU A 455 40.65 -12.77 15.02
CA GLU A 455 41.50 -13.84 15.53
C GLU A 455 40.74 -14.84 16.40
N ALA A 456 40.03 -14.36 17.42
CA ALA A 456 39.30 -15.23 18.34
C ALA A 456 38.22 -16.10 17.61
N PHE A 457 37.52 -15.53 16.65
CA PHE A 457 36.46 -16.24 15.92
C PHE A 457 37.01 -17.36 15.03
N ILE A 458 38.23 -17.18 14.49
CA ILE A 458 38.90 -18.22 13.69
C ILE A 458 39.49 -19.29 14.60
N ARG A 459 40.17 -18.90 15.67
CA ARG A 459 40.78 -19.80 16.67
C ARG A 459 39.67 -20.71 17.27
N ASP A 460 38.52 -20.15 17.60
CA ASP A 460 37.41 -20.83 18.25
C ASP A 460 36.45 -21.53 17.22
N ASN A 461 36.87 -21.61 15.96
CA ASN A 461 36.15 -22.22 14.84
C ASN A 461 34.73 -21.67 14.61
N GLN A 462 34.44 -20.45 15.02
CA GLN A 462 33.17 -19.79 14.71
C GLN A 462 33.11 -19.38 13.22
N ILE A 463 34.24 -18.94 12.65
CA ILE A 463 34.41 -18.66 11.23
C ILE A 463 35.19 -19.83 10.61
N THR A 464 34.68 -20.43 9.55
CA THR A 464 35.32 -21.50 8.79
C THR A 464 35.83 -21.00 7.45
N GLU A 465 36.70 -21.75 6.78
CA GLU A 465 37.33 -21.33 5.52
C GLU A 465 36.35 -20.89 4.44
N PRO A 466 35.22 -21.57 4.16
CA PRO A 466 34.23 -21.12 3.18
C PRO A 466 33.55 -19.78 3.53
N ASN A 467 33.56 -19.42 4.79
CA ASN A 467 32.93 -18.19 5.28
C ASN A 467 33.94 -17.04 5.51
N TRP A 468 35.20 -17.21 5.04
CA TRP A 468 36.23 -16.19 5.05
C TRP A 468 36.49 -15.69 3.64
N ILE A 469 35.91 -14.52 3.29
CA ILE A 469 36.02 -13.90 1.98
C ILE A 469 36.66 -12.53 2.15
N VAL A 470 37.88 -12.36 1.71
CA VAL A 470 38.64 -11.10 1.75
C VAL A 470 39.29 -10.84 0.40
N SER A 471 38.97 -9.71 -0.23
CA SER A 471 39.56 -9.36 -1.52
C SER A 471 39.54 -7.84 -1.77
N GLY A 472 40.57 -7.33 -2.46
CA GLY A 472 40.66 -5.90 -2.79
C GLY A 472 40.80 -4.96 -1.56
N CYS A 473 41.18 -5.48 -0.41
CA CYS A 473 41.57 -4.72 0.77
C CYS A 473 43.03 -4.26 0.65
N LYS A 474 43.47 -3.34 1.52
CA LYS A 474 44.88 -2.94 1.62
C LYS A 474 45.79 -4.13 1.98
N TYR A 475 45.31 -5.03 2.82
CA TYR A 475 45.90 -6.33 3.12
C TYR A 475 44.82 -7.39 2.94
N ASN A 476 45.17 -8.56 2.34
CA ASN A 476 44.21 -9.63 2.01
C ASN A 476 44.70 -10.96 2.60
N PRO A 477 44.59 -11.20 3.90
CA PRO A 477 45.00 -12.47 4.51
C PRO A 477 44.08 -13.60 4.04
N THR A 478 44.69 -14.74 3.69
CA THR A 478 43.96 -15.99 3.49
C THR A 478 43.45 -16.52 4.83
N TYR A 479 42.54 -17.47 4.82
CA TYR A 479 42.10 -18.15 6.03
C TYR A 479 43.28 -18.83 6.76
N GLN A 480 44.22 -19.41 5.99
CA GLN A 480 45.43 -20.00 6.57
C GLN A 480 46.36 -18.94 7.18
N ASP A 481 46.55 -17.77 6.55
CA ASP A 481 47.32 -16.68 7.11
C ASP A 481 46.79 -16.25 8.49
N MET A 482 45.44 -16.19 8.61
CA MET A 482 44.79 -15.88 9.89
C MET A 482 45.05 -16.93 10.95
N LYS A 483 45.06 -18.23 10.59
CA LYS A 483 45.44 -19.32 11.51
C LYS A 483 46.93 -19.25 11.93
N ASP A 484 47.77 -18.78 11.04
CA ASP A 484 49.20 -18.62 11.27
C ASP A 484 49.57 -17.33 12.07
N GLY A 485 48.56 -16.56 12.49
CA GLY A 485 48.76 -15.31 13.24
C GLY A 485 49.16 -14.09 12.41
N LYS A 486 48.97 -14.15 11.08
CA LYS A 486 49.30 -13.06 10.15
C LYS A 486 48.08 -12.13 9.96
N TYR A 487 47.75 -11.37 10.99
CA TYR A 487 46.56 -10.49 10.99
C TYR A 487 46.78 -9.13 10.34
N LYS A 488 48.07 -8.74 10.15
CA LYS A 488 48.51 -7.45 9.60
C LYS A 488 49.61 -7.68 8.57
N PRO A 489 49.85 -6.70 7.67
CA PRO A 489 51.01 -6.75 6.79
C PRO A 489 52.28 -6.85 7.64
N ALA A 490 53.30 -7.57 7.16
CA ALA A 490 54.64 -7.51 7.76
C ALA A 490 55.17 -6.05 7.66
N GLU A 491 55.76 -5.55 8.71
CA GLU A 491 56.41 -4.23 8.74
C GLU A 491 57.53 -4.10 7.72
#